data_7b73d860c581c37fbc76200dd4beb7a6
#
_entry.id   7b73d860c581c37fbc76200dd4beb7a6
#
_cell.length_a   1.000
_cell.length_b   1.000
_cell.length_c   1.000
_cell.angle_alpha   90.00
_cell.angle_beta   90.00
_cell.angle_gamma   90.00
#
_symmetry.space_group_name_H-M   'P 1'
#
loop_
_entity.id
_entity.type
_entity.pdbx_description
1 polymer ?
#
loop_
_entity_poly.entity_id
_entity_poly.type
_entity_poly.pdbx_seq_one_letter_code
_entity_poly.pdbx_strand_id
1 'polypeptide(L)' 'TFANADVAEFTVKAGSKITKHPVKDLGLPKGTTIGGLIRQGEGVVVMGNTLIQPGDHVVVFCLNMMIKKIEKYFN' A
#
# COMPACT_ATOMS: atom_id res chain seq x y z
N THR A 1 -12.52 9.82 16.18
CA THR A 1 -11.52 10.56 15.42
C THR A 1 -10.17 9.85 15.49
N PHE A 2 -9.52 9.75 14.38
CA PHE A 2 -8.22 9.07 14.29
C PHE A 2 -7.14 10.14 14.14
N ALA A 3 -6.86 10.84 15.21
CA ALA A 3 -6.02 12.03 15.18
C ALA A 3 -4.60 11.80 14.64
N ASN A 4 -4.10 10.57 14.80
CA ASN A 4 -2.75 10.22 14.37
C ASN A 4 -2.70 9.34 13.13
N ALA A 5 -3.85 9.16 12.48
CA ALA A 5 -3.94 8.32 11.30
C ALA A 5 -4.10 9.16 10.05
N ASP A 6 -3.58 8.67 8.97
CA ASP A 6 -3.63 9.33 7.67
C ASP A 6 -4.00 8.34 6.59
N VAL A 7 -4.47 8.87 5.46
CA VAL A 7 -4.76 8.09 4.27
C VAL A 7 -3.84 8.59 3.18
N ALA A 8 -3.07 7.70 2.60
CA ALA A 8 -2.15 8.06 1.54
C ALA A 8 -2.41 7.22 0.31
N GLU A 9 -2.25 7.81 -0.87
CA GLU A 9 -2.31 7.10 -2.14
C GLU A 9 -0.93 7.06 -2.75
N PHE A 10 -0.58 5.89 -3.27
CA PHE A 10 0.70 5.71 -3.93
C PHE A 10 0.50 5.04 -5.28
N THR A 11 1.18 5.55 -6.29
CA THR A 11 1.27 4.86 -7.58
C THR A 11 2.48 3.94 -7.53
N VAL A 12 2.26 2.67 -7.84
CA VAL A 12 3.29 1.65 -7.73
C VAL A 12 4.25 1.72 -8.90
N LYS A 13 5.54 1.83 -8.60
CA LYS A 13 6.59 1.84 -9.62
C LYS A 13 7.09 0.42 -9.87
N ALA A 14 7.50 0.17 -11.11
CA ALA A 14 8.11 -1.10 -11.47
C ALA A 14 9.36 -1.35 -10.61
N GLY A 15 9.50 -2.58 -10.12
CA GLY A 15 10.64 -2.95 -9.28
C GLY A 15 10.55 -2.52 -7.84
N SER A 16 9.46 -1.85 -7.44
CA SER A 16 9.30 -1.43 -6.05
C SER A 16 9.09 -2.63 -5.12
N LYS A 17 9.45 -2.45 -3.86
CA LYS A 17 9.38 -3.51 -2.85
C LYS A 17 7.97 -4.08 -2.72
N ILE A 18 6.96 -3.24 -2.86
CA ILE A 18 5.56 -3.64 -2.70
C ILE A 18 5.14 -4.70 -3.74
N THR A 19 5.86 -4.81 -4.87
CA THR A 19 5.53 -5.76 -5.94
C THR A 19 6.18 -7.13 -5.76
N LYS A 20 7.05 -7.29 -4.77
CA LYS A 20 7.91 -8.49 -4.67
C LYS A 20 7.24 -9.68 -4.00
N HIS A 21 6.23 -9.44 -3.18
CA HIS A 21 5.56 -10.50 -2.42
C HIS A 21 4.08 -10.19 -2.29
N PRO A 22 3.24 -11.23 -2.07
CA PRO A 22 1.83 -10.99 -1.72
C PRO A 22 1.74 -10.12 -0.47
N VAL A 23 0.62 -9.43 -0.31
CA VAL A 23 0.43 -8.50 0.80
C VAL A 23 0.75 -9.12 2.16
N LYS A 24 0.33 -10.35 2.38
CA LYS A 24 0.58 -11.05 3.66
C LYS A 24 2.06 -11.21 3.99
N ASP A 25 2.91 -11.19 2.97
CA ASP A 25 4.35 -11.46 3.14
C ASP A 25 5.22 -10.21 3.00
N LEU A 26 4.59 -9.03 2.95
CA LEU A 26 5.35 -7.79 2.74
C LEU A 26 6.08 -7.29 3.97
N GLY A 27 5.64 -7.70 5.15
CA GLY A 27 6.25 -7.22 6.39
C GLY A 27 6.06 -5.72 6.60
N LEU A 28 4.88 -5.20 6.26
CA LEU A 28 4.60 -3.78 6.41
C LEU A 28 4.73 -3.35 7.87
N PRO A 29 5.13 -2.10 8.12
CA PRO A 29 5.24 -1.58 9.48
C PRO A 29 3.92 -1.67 10.22
N LYS A 30 3.98 -1.82 11.55
CA LYS A 30 2.79 -1.76 12.39
C LYS A 30 2.08 -0.42 12.19
N GLY A 31 0.76 -0.45 12.27
CA GLY A 31 -0.05 0.73 12.07
C GLY A 31 -0.30 1.05 10.60
N THR A 32 0.01 0.12 9.72
CA THR A 32 -0.19 0.27 8.27
C THR A 32 -1.16 -0.79 7.78
N THR A 33 -2.17 -0.34 7.05
CA THR A 33 -3.15 -1.24 6.43
C THR A 33 -3.37 -0.80 5.00
N ILE A 34 -3.35 -1.76 4.08
CA ILE A 34 -3.70 -1.47 2.69
C ILE A 34 -5.22 -1.53 2.58
N GLY A 35 -5.83 -0.39 2.28
CA GLY A 35 -7.29 -0.28 2.20
C GLY A 35 -7.86 -0.81 0.90
N GLY A 36 -7.10 -0.74 -0.17
CA GLY A 36 -7.54 -1.19 -1.48
C GLY A 36 -6.63 -0.67 -2.56
N LEU A 37 -6.92 -1.01 -3.79
CA LEU A 37 -6.18 -0.46 -4.91
C LEU A 37 -7.08 -0.30 -6.12
N ILE A 38 -6.64 0.51 -7.06
CA ILE A 38 -7.30 0.69 -8.34
C ILE A 38 -6.33 0.25 -9.42
N ARG A 39 -6.78 -0.68 -10.25
CA ARG A 39 -6.01 -1.23 -11.35
C ARG A 39 -6.78 -1.03 -12.65
N GLN A 40 -6.21 -0.28 -13.58
CA GLN A 40 -6.85 -0.02 -14.87
C GLN A 40 -8.28 0.52 -14.70
N GLY A 41 -8.43 1.46 -13.76
CA GLY A 41 -9.70 2.12 -13.52
C GLY A 41 -10.71 1.33 -12.68
N GLU A 42 -10.36 0.12 -12.24
CA GLU A 42 -11.27 -0.71 -11.46
C GLU A 42 -10.76 -0.93 -10.05
N GLY A 43 -11.69 -0.89 -9.08
CA GLY A 43 -11.37 -1.18 -7.70
C GLY A 43 -11.07 -2.66 -7.51
N VAL A 44 -10.01 -2.95 -6.77
CA VAL A 44 -9.62 -4.32 -6.44
C VAL A 44 -9.61 -4.45 -4.93
N VAL A 45 -10.32 -5.47 -4.42
CA VAL A 45 -10.29 -5.79 -3.01
C VAL A 45 -8.97 -6.47 -2.70
N VAL A 46 -8.22 -5.91 -1.75
CA VAL A 46 -6.91 -6.44 -1.38
C VAL A 46 -7.07 -7.50 -0.32
N MET A 47 -6.54 -8.68 -0.62
CA MET A 47 -6.52 -9.83 0.29
C MET A 47 -5.07 -10.16 0.63
N GLY A 48 -4.86 -11.06 1.59
CA GLY A 48 -3.51 -11.47 1.95
C GLY A 48 -2.71 -12.04 0.78
N ASN A 49 -3.38 -12.72 -0.16
CA ASN A 49 -2.72 -13.32 -1.32
C ASN A 49 -2.66 -12.40 -2.54
N THR A 50 -3.10 -11.15 -2.41
CA THR A 50 -3.06 -10.20 -3.51
C THR A 50 -1.62 -9.78 -3.78
N LEU A 51 -1.24 -9.81 -5.06
CA LEU A 51 0.04 -9.29 -5.51
C LEU A 51 -0.18 -7.93 -6.14
N ILE A 52 0.42 -6.91 -5.55
CA ILE A 52 0.33 -5.54 -6.05
C ILE A 52 1.25 -5.41 -7.25
N GLN A 53 0.79 -4.74 -8.29
CA GLN A 53 1.48 -4.66 -9.58
C GLN A 53 1.90 -3.23 -9.91
N PRO A 54 2.95 -3.07 -10.74
CA PRO A 54 3.31 -1.75 -11.23
C PRO A 54 2.12 -1.06 -11.91
N GLY A 55 1.97 0.22 -11.63
CA GLY A 55 0.85 1.00 -12.19
C GLY A 55 -0.39 1.01 -11.32
N ASP A 56 -0.48 0.14 -10.33
CA ASP A 56 -1.61 0.17 -9.40
C ASP A 56 -1.60 1.47 -8.59
N HIS A 57 -2.78 1.96 -8.26
CA HIS A 57 -2.95 3.07 -7.32
C HIS A 57 -3.42 2.47 -6.01
N VAL A 58 -2.58 2.53 -4.99
CA VAL A 58 -2.82 1.84 -3.72
C VAL A 58 -3.19 2.85 -2.65
N VAL A 59 -4.28 2.57 -1.94
CA VAL A 59 -4.72 3.39 -0.81
C VAL A 59 -4.24 2.73 0.47
N VAL A 60 -3.51 3.49 1.27
CA VAL A 60 -2.91 3.01 2.51
C VAL A 60 -3.42 3.83 3.68
N PHE A 61 -3.84 3.16 4.74
CA PHE A 61 -4.13 3.78 6.03
C PHE A 61 -2.92 3.58 6.92
N CYS A 62 -2.37 4.65 7.45
CA CYS A 62 -1.17 4.53 8.28
C CYS A 62 -1.13 5.64 9.33
N LEU A 63 -0.30 5.43 10.34
CA LEU A 63 0.00 6.49 11.29
C LEU A 63 0.85 7.54 10.60
N ASN A 64 0.63 8.82 10.94
CA ASN A 64 1.33 9.93 10.27
C ASN A 64 2.83 9.73 10.20
N MET A 65 3.43 9.27 11.29
CA MET A 65 4.88 9.09 11.37
C MET A 65 5.39 8.00 10.45
N MET A 66 4.52 7.17 9.89
CA MET A 66 4.89 6.03 9.06
C MET A 66 4.92 6.35 7.57
N ILE A 67 4.41 7.51 7.15
CA ILE A 67 4.26 7.83 5.73
C ILE A 67 5.57 7.69 4.95
N LYS A 68 6.65 8.24 5.49
CA LYS A 68 7.94 8.17 4.80
C LYS A 68 8.48 6.75 4.68
N LYS A 69 8.25 5.94 5.70
CA LYS A 69 8.63 4.53 5.64
C LYS A 69 7.84 3.78 4.59
N ILE A 70 6.53 4.03 4.56
CA ILE A 70 5.64 3.37 3.62
C ILE A 70 5.95 3.78 2.19
N GLU A 71 6.25 5.04 1.96
CA GLU A 71 6.59 5.55 0.64
C GLU A 71 7.71 4.75 -0.02
N LYS A 72 8.67 4.29 0.76
CA LYS A 72 9.81 3.51 0.24
C LYS A 72 9.42 2.17 -0.36
N TYR A 73 8.27 1.63 0.05
CA TYR A 73 7.79 0.37 -0.50
C TYR A 73 7.28 0.54 -1.93
N PHE A 74 6.92 1.76 -2.31
CA PHE A 74 6.30 2.05 -3.60
C PHE A 74 7.25 2.63 -4.65
N ASN A 75 8.47 2.89 -4.26
CA ASN A 75 9.46 3.53 -5.16
C ASN A 75 10.47 2.58 -5.77
#